data_aeb97dca47ebc612228eba1d8cae870c
#
_entry.id   aeb97dca47ebc612228eba1d8cae870c
#
_cell.length_a   1.000
_cell.length_b   1.000
_cell.length_c   1.000
_cell.angle_alpha   90.00
_cell.angle_beta   90.00
_cell.angle_gamma   90.00
#
_symmetry.space_group_name_H-M   'P 1'
#
loop_
_entity.id
_entity.type
_entity.pdbx_description
1 polymer ?
#
loop_
_entity_poly.entity_id
_entity_poly.type
_entity_poly.pdbx_seq_one_letter_code
_entity_poly.pdbx_strand_id
1 'polypeptide(L)'
;MHELPIVKQILNVCLQYAEKEEAESIKSIRLCIGEANDLILEYVDKYFKYVSRGTIASEAKLELEMLPIICECNTCKEHIIYHLKGDERTTNCPFCGGEEFTMLNGGELFVDKIEIEKKENGI
;
A
#
# COMPACT_ATOMS: atom_id res chain seq x y z
N MET A 1 13.79 2.65 -1.67
CA MET A 1 15.04 1.88 -1.68
C MET A 1 15.02 0.60 -0.88
N HIS A 2 13.97 0.32 -0.20
CA HIS A 2 13.86 -0.89 0.62
C HIS A 2 12.68 -1.74 0.20
N GLU A 3 12.37 -1.70 -1.09
CA GLU A 3 11.18 -2.37 -1.60
C GLU A 3 11.26 -3.89 -1.47
N LEU A 4 12.41 -4.47 -1.78
CA LEU A 4 12.51 -5.93 -1.79
C LEU A 4 12.20 -6.60 -0.44
N PRO A 5 12.80 -6.17 0.69
CA PRO A 5 12.45 -6.77 1.98
C PRO A 5 10.99 -6.58 2.34
N ILE A 6 10.43 -5.42 2.03
CA ILE A 6 9.03 -5.12 2.30
C ILE A 6 8.12 -6.01 1.47
N VAL A 7 8.43 -6.16 0.19
CA VAL A 7 7.66 -7.02 -0.72
C VAL A 7 7.70 -8.47 -0.25
N LYS A 8 8.86 -8.94 0.21
CA LYS A 8 8.97 -10.29 0.77
C LYS A 8 8.06 -10.48 1.98
N GLN A 9 8.01 -9.48 2.87
CA GLN A 9 7.12 -9.51 4.02
C GLN A 9 5.65 -9.55 3.61
N ILE A 10 5.27 -8.72 2.65
CA ILE A 10 3.90 -8.68 2.13
C ILE A 10 3.53 -10.02 1.55
N LEU A 11 4.38 -10.60 0.73
CA LEU A 11 4.13 -11.92 0.14
C LEU A 11 3.95 -12.98 1.23
N ASN A 12 4.83 -12.96 2.23
CA ASN A 12 4.77 -13.93 3.32
C ASN A 12 3.44 -13.84 4.09
N VAL A 13 2.98 -12.64 4.38
CA VAL A 13 1.69 -12.43 5.03
C VAL A 13 0.56 -12.99 4.18
N CYS A 14 0.60 -12.73 2.87
CA CYS A 14 -0.43 -13.22 1.95
C CYS A 14 -0.41 -14.74 1.84
N LEU A 15 0.77 -15.34 1.81
CA LEU A 15 0.89 -16.80 1.74
C LEU A 15 0.40 -17.46 3.02
N GLN A 16 0.68 -16.87 4.18
CA GLN A 16 0.19 -17.38 5.45
C GLN A 16 -1.33 -17.32 5.53
N TYR A 17 -1.91 -16.22 5.08
CA TYR A 17 -3.36 -16.09 5.03
C TYR A 17 -3.96 -17.15 4.11
N ALA A 18 -3.40 -17.29 2.92
CA ALA A 18 -3.90 -18.25 1.94
C ALA A 18 -3.80 -19.69 2.42
N GLU A 19 -2.71 -20.02 3.11
CA GLU A 19 -2.53 -21.35 3.70
C GLU A 19 -3.59 -21.63 4.76
N LYS A 20 -3.84 -20.64 5.62
CA LYS A 20 -4.85 -20.77 6.66
C LYS A 20 -6.24 -20.97 6.08
N GLU A 21 -6.52 -20.36 4.92
CA GLU A 21 -7.79 -20.46 4.23
C GLU A 21 -7.85 -21.62 3.24
N GLU A 22 -6.81 -22.44 3.21
CA GLU A 22 -6.72 -23.61 2.32
C GLU A 22 -6.87 -23.22 0.84
N ALA A 23 -6.24 -22.12 0.45
CA ALA A 23 -6.31 -21.63 -0.91
C ALA A 23 -5.44 -22.44 -1.85
N GLU A 24 -5.95 -22.66 -3.05
CA GLU A 24 -5.19 -23.27 -4.14
C GLU A 24 -4.30 -22.24 -4.82
N SER A 25 -4.81 -21.02 -4.95
CA SER A 25 -4.07 -19.92 -5.56
C SER A 25 -4.54 -18.59 -4.99
N ILE A 26 -3.70 -17.57 -5.17
CA ILE A 26 -4.06 -16.19 -4.88
C ILE A 26 -4.30 -15.52 -6.22
N LYS A 27 -5.50 -14.97 -6.41
CA LYS A 27 -5.89 -14.31 -7.65
C LYS A 27 -5.47 -12.87 -7.70
N SER A 28 -5.65 -12.14 -6.60
CA SER A 28 -5.27 -10.73 -6.53
C SER A 28 -4.97 -10.34 -5.09
N ILE A 29 -4.15 -9.30 -4.99
CA ILE A 29 -3.79 -8.68 -3.71
C ILE A 29 -3.94 -7.18 -3.89
N ARG A 30 -4.71 -6.54 -3.02
CA ARG A 30 -4.83 -5.10 -2.99
C ARG A 30 -3.97 -4.57 -1.88
N LEU A 31 -2.99 -3.76 -2.23
CA LEU A 31 -2.04 -3.17 -1.31
C LEU A 31 -2.25 -1.66 -1.25
N CYS A 32 -2.46 -1.15 -0.05
CA CYS A 32 -2.61 0.29 0.17
C CYS A 32 -1.29 0.86 0.68
N ILE A 33 -0.83 1.92 0.05
CA ILE A 33 0.45 2.56 0.36
C ILE A 33 0.19 4.06 0.54
N GLY A 34 0.57 4.60 1.70
CA GLY A 34 0.47 6.03 1.94
C GLY A 34 1.46 6.81 1.08
N GLU A 35 1.04 7.96 0.59
CA GLU A 35 1.86 8.78 -0.29
C GLU A 35 3.17 9.22 0.35
N ALA A 36 3.20 9.36 1.68
CA ALA A 36 4.40 9.71 2.42
C ALA A 36 5.37 8.54 2.60
N ASN A 37 4.93 7.32 2.26
CA ASN A 37 5.79 6.15 2.33
C ASN A 37 6.77 6.19 1.16
N ASP A 38 8.04 5.98 1.45
CA ASP A 38 9.13 6.17 0.48
C ASP A 38 9.31 4.95 -0.43
N LEU A 39 8.24 4.30 -0.82
CA LEU A 39 8.28 3.15 -1.72
C LEU A 39 8.03 3.58 -3.16
N ILE A 40 8.83 3.01 -4.05
CA ILE A 40 8.66 3.22 -5.50
C ILE A 40 7.73 2.13 -6.02
N LEU A 41 6.53 2.50 -6.43
CA LEU A 41 5.49 1.54 -6.82
C LEU A 41 5.92 0.61 -7.95
N GLU A 42 6.65 1.12 -8.90
CA GLU A 42 7.17 0.33 -10.01
C GLU A 42 8.06 -0.81 -9.53
N TYR A 43 8.89 -0.54 -8.51
CA TYR A 43 9.76 -1.55 -7.94
C TYR A 43 8.97 -2.54 -7.06
N VAL A 44 7.95 -2.06 -6.37
CA VAL A 44 7.07 -2.95 -5.59
C VAL A 44 6.46 -4.01 -6.50
N ASP A 45 5.89 -3.57 -7.62
CA ASP A 45 5.28 -4.49 -8.59
C ASP A 45 6.31 -5.45 -9.19
N LYS A 46 7.45 -4.92 -9.59
CA LYS A 46 8.51 -5.72 -10.21
C LYS A 46 9.06 -6.79 -9.25
N TYR A 47 9.36 -6.40 -8.03
CA TYR A 47 9.88 -7.34 -7.04
C TYR A 47 8.84 -8.35 -6.62
N PHE A 48 7.56 -7.95 -6.55
CA PHE A 48 6.50 -8.89 -6.23
C PHE A 48 6.44 -10.01 -7.28
N LYS A 49 6.49 -9.64 -8.53
CA LYS A 49 6.51 -10.63 -9.63
C LYS A 49 7.69 -11.58 -9.51
N TYR A 50 8.82 -11.06 -9.08
CA TYR A 50 10.02 -11.85 -8.91
C TYR A 50 9.92 -12.81 -7.72
N VAL A 51 9.57 -12.30 -6.53
CA VAL A 51 9.57 -13.13 -5.32
C VAL A 51 8.41 -14.10 -5.26
N SER A 52 7.32 -13.83 -5.97
CA SER A 52 6.15 -14.71 -5.99
C SER A 52 6.32 -15.95 -6.88
N ARG A 53 7.37 -16.02 -7.67
CA ARG A 53 7.64 -17.17 -8.53
C ARG A 53 7.72 -18.45 -7.71
N GLY A 54 7.07 -19.51 -8.22
CA GLY A 54 7.07 -20.80 -7.55
C GLY A 54 6.13 -20.88 -6.35
N THR A 55 5.33 -19.85 -6.10
CA THR A 55 4.34 -19.84 -5.03
C THR A 55 2.93 -19.81 -5.62
N ILE A 56 1.93 -20.00 -4.76
CA ILE A 56 0.54 -19.90 -5.21
C ILE A 56 0.13 -18.46 -5.55
N ALA A 57 1.00 -17.49 -5.32
CA ALA A 57 0.78 -16.10 -5.68
C ALA A 57 1.47 -15.71 -6.99
N SER A 58 2.06 -16.67 -7.70
CA SER A 58 2.86 -16.37 -8.90
C SER A 58 2.08 -15.65 -10.01
N GLU A 59 0.78 -15.90 -10.10
CA GLU A 59 -0.07 -15.27 -11.10
C GLU A 59 -1.03 -14.25 -10.49
N ALA A 60 -0.81 -13.90 -9.22
CA ALA A 60 -1.67 -12.94 -8.54
C ALA A 60 -1.50 -11.55 -9.15
N LYS A 61 -2.61 -10.87 -9.35
CA LYS A 61 -2.61 -9.48 -9.78
C LYS A 61 -2.39 -8.61 -8.56
N LEU A 62 -1.36 -7.79 -8.58
CA LEU A 62 -1.09 -6.85 -7.51
C LEU A 62 -1.73 -5.51 -7.86
N GLU A 63 -2.68 -5.10 -7.05
CA GLU A 63 -3.35 -3.81 -7.20
C GLU A 63 -2.80 -2.86 -6.15
N LEU A 64 -2.22 -1.75 -6.61
CA LEU A 64 -1.61 -0.77 -5.73
C LEU A 64 -2.52 0.45 -5.62
N GLU A 65 -2.89 0.80 -4.41
CA GLU A 65 -3.68 2.00 -4.15
C GLU A 65 -2.86 2.97 -3.31
N MET A 66 -2.72 4.18 -3.81
CA MET A 66 -2.03 5.25 -3.11
C MET A 66 -3.02 5.99 -2.23
N LEU A 67 -2.71 6.08 -0.94
CA LEU A 67 -3.52 6.82 0.02
C LEU A 67 -2.96 8.22 0.21
N PRO A 68 -3.82 9.23 0.34
CA PRO A 68 -3.36 10.60 0.48
C PRO A 68 -2.72 10.87 1.84
N ILE A 69 -1.91 11.92 1.89
CA ILE A 69 -1.37 12.42 3.15
C ILE A 69 -2.39 13.39 3.74
N ILE A 70 -2.79 13.14 4.97
CA ILE A 70 -3.71 14.03 5.68
C ILE A 70 -2.91 14.72 6.79
N CYS A 71 -2.94 16.04 6.79
CA CYS A 71 -2.27 16.84 7.79
C CYS A 71 -3.22 17.75 8.54
N GLU A 72 -2.86 18.08 9.77
CA GLU A 72 -3.55 19.10 10.55
C GLU A 72 -2.69 20.36 10.52
N CYS A 73 -3.30 21.49 10.18
CA CYS A 73 -2.61 22.77 10.26
C CYS A 73 -2.35 23.11 11.72
N ASN A 74 -1.11 23.44 12.07
CA ASN A 74 -0.78 23.75 13.46
C ASN A 74 -1.38 25.06 13.94
N THR A 75 -1.72 25.96 13.04
CA THR A 75 -2.29 27.26 13.37
C THR A 75 -3.81 27.21 13.53
N CYS A 76 -4.53 26.77 12.50
CA CYS A 76 -6.00 26.81 12.53
C CYS A 76 -6.65 25.47 12.88
N LYS A 77 -5.87 24.39 12.97
CA LYS A 77 -6.32 23.04 13.32
C LYS A 77 -7.22 22.36 12.28
N GLU A 78 -7.37 22.94 11.11
CA GLU A 78 -8.09 22.30 10.02
C GLU A 78 -7.29 21.16 9.42
N HIS A 79 -7.99 20.14 8.96
CA HIS A 79 -7.37 19.00 8.29
C HIS A 79 -7.35 19.26 6.79
N ILE A 80 -6.22 18.99 6.17
CA ILE A 80 -6.03 19.22 4.74
C ILE A 80 -5.40 17.99 4.09
N ILE A 81 -5.59 17.87 2.77
CA ILE A 81 -4.84 16.92 1.97
C ILE A 81 -3.52 17.60 1.61
N TYR A 82 -2.43 16.97 2.03
CA TYR A 82 -1.09 17.52 1.82
C TYR A 82 -0.46 16.91 0.57
N HIS A 83 -0.07 17.74 -0.37
CA HIS A 83 0.57 17.32 -1.61
C HIS A 83 2.08 17.51 -1.52
N LEU A 84 2.83 16.39 -1.62
CA LEU A 84 4.29 16.40 -1.51
C LEU A 84 4.98 16.90 -2.78
N LYS A 85 4.41 16.61 -3.94
CA LYS A 85 5.08 16.79 -5.23
C LYS A 85 4.17 17.48 -6.24
N GLY A 86 4.80 17.96 -7.31
CA GLY A 86 4.10 18.50 -8.45
C GLY A 86 3.71 19.95 -8.29
N ASP A 87 2.92 20.42 -9.25
CA ASP A 87 2.47 21.81 -9.31
C ASP A 87 1.52 22.15 -8.16
N GLU A 88 0.86 21.14 -7.63
CA GLU A 88 -0.09 21.31 -6.52
C GLU A 88 0.55 21.11 -5.15
N ARG A 89 1.88 21.12 -5.09
CA ARG A 89 2.59 20.92 -3.83
C ARG A 89 2.11 21.91 -2.77
N THR A 90 1.77 21.37 -1.60
CA THR A 90 1.27 22.19 -0.49
C THR A 90 2.40 23.02 0.11
N THR A 91 2.20 24.34 0.15
CA THR A 91 3.15 25.26 0.78
C THR A 91 2.54 25.96 1.99
N ASN A 92 1.25 26.29 1.89
CA ASN A 92 0.54 27.02 2.94
C ASN A 92 -0.83 26.41 3.15
N CYS A 93 -1.36 26.59 4.34
CA CYS A 93 -2.73 26.17 4.64
C CYS A 93 -3.72 26.97 3.79
N PRO A 94 -4.63 26.31 3.06
CA PRO A 94 -5.62 27.01 2.25
C PRO A 94 -6.66 27.79 3.07
N PHE A 95 -6.75 27.51 4.37
CA PHE A 95 -7.72 28.17 5.24
C PHE A 95 -7.15 29.38 5.99
N CYS A 96 -5.90 29.30 6.44
CA CYS A 96 -5.33 30.37 7.26
C CYS A 96 -3.96 30.86 6.79
N GLY A 97 -3.36 30.21 5.79
CA GLY A 97 -2.03 30.59 5.29
C GLY A 97 -0.87 30.11 6.13
N GLY A 98 -1.11 29.34 7.18
CA GLY A 98 -0.05 28.81 8.02
C GLY A 98 0.89 27.88 7.26
N GLU A 99 2.12 27.74 7.73
CA GLU A 99 3.16 26.97 7.04
C GLU A 99 3.56 25.68 7.76
N GLU A 100 3.06 25.46 8.96
CA GLU A 100 3.43 24.30 9.74
C GLU A 100 2.27 23.30 9.87
N PHE A 101 2.59 22.03 9.61
CA PHE A 101 1.60 20.98 9.57
C PHE A 101 2.06 19.77 10.37
N THR A 102 1.11 19.04 10.93
CA THR A 102 1.35 17.75 11.58
C THR A 102 0.68 16.66 10.76
N MET A 103 1.45 15.68 10.34
CA MET A 103 0.91 14.57 9.56
C MET A 103 0.08 13.64 10.44
N LEU A 104 -1.16 13.40 10.04
CA LEU A 104 -2.05 12.48 10.74
C LEU A 104 -2.04 11.09 10.08
N ASN A 105 -2.11 11.06 8.76
CA ASN A 105 -2.10 9.84 7.97
C ASN A 105 -1.25 10.06 6.72
N GLY A 106 -0.68 9.01 6.17
CA GLY A 106 0.08 9.12 4.93
C GLY A 106 1.24 8.16 4.81
N GLY A 107 1.62 7.50 5.91
CA GLY A 107 2.72 6.54 5.92
C GLY A 107 2.26 5.09 5.95
N GLU A 108 1.00 4.83 5.67
CA GLU A 108 0.43 3.50 5.77
C GLU A 108 1.02 2.53 4.74
N LEU A 109 1.05 1.27 5.12
CA LEU A 109 1.38 0.18 4.22
C LEU A 109 0.66 -1.06 4.74
N PHE A 110 -0.36 -1.50 4.05
CA PHE A 110 -1.11 -2.66 4.49
C PHE A 110 -1.79 -3.37 3.32
N VAL A 111 -2.04 -4.66 3.53
CA VAL A 111 -2.82 -5.47 2.59
C VAL A 111 -4.30 -5.22 2.92
N ASP A 112 -5.02 -4.66 1.96
CA ASP A 112 -6.42 -4.33 2.13
C ASP A 112 -7.33 -5.52 1.80
N LYS A 113 -6.98 -6.25 0.74
CA LYS A 113 -7.81 -7.33 0.24
C LYS A 113 -6.97 -8.39 -0.44
N ILE A 114 -7.32 -9.65 -0.20
CA ILE A 114 -6.73 -10.78 -0.89
C ILE A 114 -7.86 -11.60 -1.48
N GLU A 115 -7.83 -11.83 -2.79
CA GLU A 115 -8.75 -12.73 -3.45
C GLU A 115 -8.06 -14.07 -3.69
N ILE A 116 -8.65 -15.12 -3.17
CA ILE A 116 -8.10 -16.46 -3.28
C ILE A 116 -9.06 -17.37 -4.02
N GLU A 117 -8.51 -18.46 -4.55
CA GLU A 117 -9.28 -19.55 -5.08
C GLU A 117 -9.08 -20.75 -4.15
N LYS A 118 -10.15 -21.21 -3.55
CA LYS A 118 -10.06 -22.32 -2.61
C LYS A 118 -9.99 -23.66 -3.34
N LYS A 119 -9.32 -24.60 -2.70
CA LYS A 119 -9.27 -25.97 -3.23
C LYS A 119 -10.68 -26.54 -3.28
N GLU A 120 -10.99 -27.17 -4.40
CA GLU A 120 -12.24 -27.91 -4.48
C GLU A 120 -12.13 -29.14 -3.59
N ASN A 121 -13.09 -29.27 -2.68
CA ASN A 121 -13.23 -30.52 -1.95
C ASN A 121 -13.78 -31.52 -2.95
N GLY A 122 -12.97 -32.44 -3.38
CA GLY A 122 -13.32 -33.41 -4.39
C GLY A 122 -14.48 -34.32 -3.97
N ILE A 123 -15.66 -33.80 -4.10
CA ILE A 123 -16.87 -34.55 -3.80
C ILE A 123 -17.51 -34.98 -5.10
#